data_a1b154b956c24076d0b600bbd914dfe3
#
_entry.id   a1b154b956c24076d0b600bbd914dfe3
#
_cell.length_a   1.000
_cell.length_b   1.000
_cell.length_c   1.000
_cell.angle_alpha   90.00
_cell.angle_beta   90.00
_cell.angle_gamma   90.00
#
_symmetry.space_group_name_H-M   'P 1'
#
loop_
_entity.id
_entity.type
_entity.pdbx_description
1 polymer ?
#
loop_
_entity_poly.entity_id
_entity_poly.type
_entity_poly.pdbx_seq_one_letter_code
_entity_poly.pdbx_strand_id
1 'polypeptide(L)'
;LLVLEAHCQGLEHAAALDRGSPEPAYWLGKAYQQSGDFGAAAESYSLALRLDPNHRAAAAALVPILGARYEAAGIPGDYALLRGRTTLTRGELAVVLAVELGADPDRAVWRSDAALSGGEEAFAAAWGGKWARAAASRGWIAPFADRKYHLDDPVTRAALALTIASVERRWGPATGEVPPESSAVGFPDLGSRHYLFRAATRATLAGLPGRGEDGRFEPWASATGSEVLQAVRGLARHLGASPVVSSEHR
;
A
#
# COMPACT_ATOMS: atom_id res chain seq x y z
N LEU A 1 -5.67 -13.29 -34.43
CA LEU A 1 -6.72 -13.22 -33.43
C LEU A 1 -7.14 -14.60 -32.96
N LEU A 2 -7.73 -15.46 -33.85
CA LEU A 2 -8.23 -16.82 -33.52
C LEU A 2 -7.20 -17.73 -32.83
N VAL A 3 -5.92 -17.67 -33.24
CA VAL A 3 -4.85 -18.48 -32.62
C VAL A 3 -4.54 -18.03 -31.21
N LEU A 4 -4.61 -16.73 -30.94
CA LEU A 4 -4.35 -16.17 -29.62
C LEU A 4 -5.51 -16.48 -28.66
N GLU A 5 -6.75 -16.39 -29.14
CA GLU A 5 -7.96 -16.77 -28.39
C GLU A 5 -7.93 -18.24 -27.98
N ALA A 6 -7.61 -19.15 -28.92
CA ALA A 6 -7.46 -20.57 -28.64
C ALA A 6 -6.32 -20.84 -27.62
N HIS A 7 -5.24 -20.04 -27.67
CA HIS A 7 -4.14 -20.17 -26.74
C HIS A 7 -4.54 -19.70 -25.33
N CYS A 8 -5.26 -18.58 -25.20
CA CYS A 8 -5.81 -18.10 -23.93
C CYS A 8 -6.76 -19.13 -23.31
N GLN A 9 -7.69 -19.69 -24.09
CA GLN A 9 -8.62 -20.73 -23.61
C GLN A 9 -7.88 -21.98 -23.11
N GLY A 10 -6.82 -22.41 -23.79
CA GLY A 10 -5.98 -23.51 -23.34
C GLY A 10 -5.28 -23.24 -22.00
N LEU A 11 -4.78 -22.02 -21.82
CA LEU A 11 -4.13 -21.58 -20.57
C LEU A 11 -5.12 -21.40 -19.42
N GLU A 12 -6.34 -20.90 -19.68
CA GLU A 12 -7.43 -20.82 -18.70
C GLU A 12 -7.83 -22.22 -18.23
N HIS A 13 -7.93 -23.18 -19.16
CA HIS A 13 -8.20 -24.56 -18.83
C HIS A 13 -7.08 -25.18 -17.99
N ALA A 14 -5.80 -24.93 -18.33
CA ALA A 14 -4.66 -25.37 -17.55
C ALA A 14 -4.66 -24.78 -16.13
N ALA A 15 -4.99 -23.49 -15.99
CA ALA A 15 -5.13 -22.83 -14.69
C ALA A 15 -6.29 -23.43 -13.84
N ALA A 16 -7.35 -23.90 -14.50
CA ALA A 16 -8.47 -24.57 -13.80
C ALA A 16 -8.10 -25.98 -13.33
N LEU A 17 -7.22 -26.68 -14.06
CA LEU A 17 -6.75 -28.02 -13.71
C LEU A 17 -5.69 -28.01 -12.62
N ASP A 18 -4.77 -27.06 -12.64
CA ASP A 18 -3.71 -26.89 -11.63
C ASP A 18 -3.83 -25.52 -10.96
N ARG A 19 -4.75 -25.45 -10.01
CA ARG A 19 -5.04 -24.21 -9.25
C ARG A 19 -3.92 -23.75 -8.33
N GLY A 20 -2.91 -24.58 -8.07
CA GLY A 20 -1.78 -24.30 -7.20
C GLY A 20 -0.56 -23.77 -7.93
N SER A 21 -0.47 -23.98 -9.25
CA SER A 21 0.67 -23.55 -10.05
C SER A 21 0.55 -22.10 -10.50
N PRO A 22 1.59 -21.27 -10.33
CA PRO A 22 1.62 -19.90 -10.84
C PRO A 22 1.83 -19.84 -12.38
N GLU A 23 2.38 -20.89 -12.97
CA GLU A 23 2.80 -20.92 -14.37
C GLU A 23 1.67 -20.65 -15.37
N PRO A 24 0.49 -21.32 -15.29
CA PRO A 24 -0.60 -21.03 -16.22
C PRO A 24 -1.06 -19.56 -16.15
N ALA A 25 -1.13 -19.00 -14.94
CA ALA A 25 -1.51 -17.59 -14.75
C ALA A 25 -0.44 -16.64 -15.33
N TYR A 26 0.84 -16.95 -15.18
CA TYR A 26 1.92 -16.18 -15.79
C TYR A 26 1.84 -16.20 -17.33
N TRP A 27 1.68 -17.36 -17.94
CA TRP A 27 1.59 -17.48 -19.39
C TRP A 27 0.32 -16.84 -19.96
N LEU A 28 -0.79 -16.91 -19.24
CA LEU A 28 -2.02 -16.20 -19.57
C LEU A 28 -1.79 -14.68 -19.58
N GLY A 29 -1.09 -14.16 -18.57
CA GLY A 29 -0.69 -12.75 -18.53
C GLY A 29 0.15 -12.33 -19.73
N LYS A 30 1.08 -13.20 -20.19
CA LYS A 30 1.85 -12.95 -21.42
C LYS A 30 0.99 -12.91 -22.66
N ALA A 31 0.02 -13.81 -22.78
CA ALA A 31 -0.88 -13.86 -23.93
C ALA A 31 -1.75 -12.57 -23.99
N TYR A 32 -2.32 -12.15 -22.86
CA TYR A 32 -3.06 -10.88 -22.79
C TYR A 32 -2.18 -9.66 -23.05
N GLN A 33 -0.94 -9.64 -22.56
CA GLN A 33 0.00 -8.55 -22.85
C GLN A 33 0.31 -8.47 -24.36
N GLN A 34 0.45 -9.59 -25.06
CA GLN A 34 0.66 -9.64 -26.51
C GLN A 34 -0.57 -9.19 -27.30
N SER A 35 -1.79 -9.42 -26.79
CA SER A 35 -3.02 -8.91 -27.39
C SER A 35 -3.29 -7.43 -27.12
N GLY A 36 -2.50 -6.80 -26.24
CA GLY A 36 -2.72 -5.41 -25.82
C GLY A 36 -3.75 -5.26 -24.70
N ASP A 37 -4.29 -6.36 -24.18
CA ASP A 37 -5.16 -6.34 -23.00
C ASP A 37 -4.32 -6.28 -21.73
N PHE A 38 -3.80 -5.08 -21.43
CA PHE A 38 -2.97 -4.85 -20.26
C PHE A 38 -3.74 -4.99 -18.93
N GLY A 39 -5.08 -4.88 -18.97
CA GLY A 39 -5.93 -5.11 -17.80
C GLY A 39 -5.91 -6.58 -17.41
N ALA A 40 -6.32 -7.46 -18.31
CA ALA A 40 -6.31 -8.90 -18.10
C ALA A 40 -4.88 -9.45 -17.85
N ALA A 41 -3.87 -8.87 -18.51
CA ALA A 41 -2.47 -9.20 -18.24
C ALA A 41 -2.07 -8.90 -16.79
N ALA A 42 -2.41 -7.73 -16.27
CA ALA A 42 -2.10 -7.35 -14.90
C ALA A 42 -2.79 -8.26 -13.86
N GLU A 43 -4.04 -8.65 -14.11
CA GLU A 43 -4.78 -9.59 -13.25
C GLU A 43 -4.12 -10.97 -13.22
N SER A 44 -3.76 -11.48 -14.41
CA SER A 44 -3.13 -12.79 -14.56
C SER A 44 -1.75 -12.84 -13.89
N TYR A 45 -0.90 -11.83 -14.09
CA TYR A 45 0.39 -11.73 -13.39
C TYR A 45 0.21 -11.57 -11.86
N SER A 46 -0.81 -10.83 -11.45
CA SER A 46 -1.14 -10.70 -10.01
C SER A 46 -1.60 -12.02 -9.41
N LEU A 47 -2.35 -12.84 -10.18
CA LEU A 47 -2.72 -14.19 -9.76
C LEU A 47 -1.48 -15.08 -9.60
N ALA A 48 -0.56 -15.07 -10.58
CA ALA A 48 0.69 -15.81 -10.49
C ALA A 48 1.48 -15.43 -9.21
N LEU A 49 1.54 -14.14 -8.88
CA LEU A 49 2.21 -13.65 -7.66
C LEU A 49 1.46 -13.95 -6.35
N ARG A 50 0.15 -14.16 -6.40
CA ARG A 50 -0.59 -14.67 -5.22
C ARG A 50 -0.29 -16.13 -4.95
N LEU A 51 -0.10 -16.93 -6.01
CA LEU A 51 0.23 -18.36 -5.92
C LEU A 51 1.70 -18.57 -5.55
N ASP A 52 2.60 -17.79 -6.14
CA ASP A 52 4.03 -17.76 -5.79
C ASP A 52 4.52 -16.30 -5.67
N PRO A 53 4.64 -15.76 -4.44
CA PRO A 53 5.15 -14.40 -4.23
C PRO A 53 6.57 -14.15 -4.73
N ASN A 54 7.35 -15.22 -4.97
CA ASN A 54 8.72 -15.16 -5.46
C ASN A 54 8.84 -15.32 -6.99
N HIS A 55 7.74 -15.38 -7.72
CA HIS A 55 7.72 -15.56 -9.16
C HIS A 55 8.28 -14.32 -9.88
N ARG A 56 9.60 -14.28 -10.06
CA ARG A 56 10.34 -13.11 -10.57
C ARG A 56 9.86 -12.64 -11.95
N ALA A 57 9.53 -13.56 -12.84
CA ALA A 57 9.11 -13.23 -14.21
C ALA A 57 7.75 -12.51 -14.21
N ALA A 58 6.79 -12.96 -13.39
CA ALA A 58 5.49 -12.29 -13.26
C ALA A 58 5.65 -10.91 -12.63
N ALA A 59 6.51 -10.78 -11.61
CA ALA A 59 6.79 -9.47 -10.99
C ALA A 59 7.41 -8.49 -12.01
N ALA A 60 8.40 -8.92 -12.78
CA ALA A 60 9.05 -8.11 -13.79
C ALA A 60 8.10 -7.68 -14.93
N ALA A 61 7.17 -8.55 -15.32
CA ALA A 61 6.19 -8.25 -16.36
C ALA A 61 5.07 -7.31 -15.87
N LEU A 62 4.68 -7.42 -14.60
CA LEU A 62 3.61 -6.61 -14.01
C LEU A 62 4.02 -5.15 -13.78
N VAL A 63 5.27 -4.91 -13.38
CA VAL A 63 5.78 -3.56 -13.02
C VAL A 63 5.54 -2.51 -14.11
N PRO A 64 5.92 -2.70 -15.39
CA PRO A 64 5.70 -1.70 -16.42
C PRO A 64 4.21 -1.45 -16.71
N ILE A 65 3.36 -2.48 -16.60
CA ILE A 65 1.91 -2.35 -16.82
C ILE A 65 1.29 -1.50 -15.71
N LEU A 66 1.63 -1.78 -14.46
CA LEU A 66 1.16 -0.98 -13.33
C LEU A 66 1.76 0.43 -13.35
N GLY A 67 3.02 0.58 -13.74
CA GLY A 67 3.67 1.89 -13.89
C GLY A 67 2.91 2.78 -14.85
N ALA A 68 2.56 2.31 -16.03
CA ALA A 68 1.77 3.06 -17.00
C ALA A 68 0.37 3.43 -16.47
N ARG A 69 -0.29 2.55 -15.70
CA ARG A 69 -1.59 2.85 -15.07
C ARG A 69 -1.47 3.92 -14.00
N TYR A 70 -0.42 3.88 -13.18
CA TYR A 70 -0.17 4.90 -12.18
C TYR A 70 0.14 6.26 -12.82
N GLU A 71 0.98 6.29 -13.85
CA GLU A 71 1.28 7.51 -14.61
C GLU A 71 0.05 8.13 -15.25
N ALA A 72 -0.84 7.31 -15.84
CA ALA A 72 -2.12 7.78 -16.38
C ALA A 72 -3.02 8.43 -15.31
N ALA A 73 -2.91 8.00 -14.06
CA ALA A 73 -3.59 8.62 -12.91
C ALA A 73 -2.78 9.78 -12.30
N GLY A 74 -1.67 10.18 -12.91
CA GLY A 74 -0.77 11.22 -12.41
C GLY A 74 -0.01 10.83 -11.13
N ILE A 75 0.10 9.54 -10.84
CA ILE A 75 0.92 8.96 -9.76
C ILE A 75 2.29 8.62 -10.37
N PRO A 76 3.42 8.80 -9.65
CA PRO A 76 4.71 8.37 -10.15
C PRO A 76 4.71 6.90 -10.58
N GLY A 77 5.20 6.58 -11.79
CA GLY A 77 5.15 5.22 -12.35
C GLY A 77 5.94 4.20 -11.52
N ASP A 78 7.00 4.65 -10.85
CA ASP A 78 7.80 3.83 -9.93
C ASP A 78 7.08 3.54 -8.58
N TYR A 79 5.84 4.04 -8.36
CA TYR A 79 4.97 3.61 -7.28
C TYR A 79 4.80 2.09 -7.25
N ALA A 80 4.75 1.46 -8.44
CA ALA A 80 4.70 0.01 -8.57
C ALA A 80 5.89 -0.73 -7.90
N LEU A 81 7.04 -0.06 -7.80
CA LEU A 81 8.27 -0.62 -7.22
C LEU A 81 8.32 -0.51 -5.69
N LEU A 82 7.46 0.30 -5.07
CA LEU A 82 7.49 0.52 -3.61
C LEU A 82 7.39 -0.78 -2.83
N ARG A 83 6.62 -1.75 -3.32
CA ARG A 83 6.44 -3.06 -2.66
C ARG A 83 7.76 -3.79 -2.40
N GLY A 84 8.74 -3.65 -3.30
CA GLY A 84 10.05 -4.32 -3.20
C GLY A 84 11.06 -3.59 -2.32
N ARG A 85 10.75 -2.40 -1.84
CA ARG A 85 11.70 -1.62 -1.03
C ARG A 85 11.82 -2.16 0.38
N THR A 86 13.03 -2.18 0.90
CA THR A 86 13.34 -2.63 2.27
C THR A 86 12.97 -1.57 3.32
N THR A 87 12.87 -0.32 2.92
CA THR A 87 12.41 0.80 3.75
C THR A 87 11.70 1.83 2.87
N LEU A 88 10.71 2.51 3.42
CA LEU A 88 10.08 3.67 2.81
C LEU A 88 10.39 4.91 3.62
N THR A 89 10.40 6.05 2.93
CA THR A 89 10.44 7.36 3.59
C THR A 89 9.04 7.79 4.02
N ARG A 90 8.99 8.78 4.88
CA ARG A 90 7.73 9.38 5.36
C ARG A 90 6.94 10.05 4.22
N GLY A 91 7.64 10.61 3.24
CA GLY A 91 7.03 11.14 2.01
C GLY A 91 6.38 10.05 1.18
N GLU A 92 7.07 8.91 0.99
CA GLU A 92 6.51 7.76 0.28
C GLU A 92 5.31 7.16 1.02
N LEU A 93 5.35 7.06 2.35
CA LEU A 93 4.18 6.66 3.15
C LEU A 93 3.00 7.61 2.92
N ALA A 94 3.24 8.93 2.86
CA ALA A 94 2.20 9.91 2.59
C ALA A 94 1.56 9.71 1.20
N VAL A 95 2.38 9.43 0.17
CA VAL A 95 1.89 9.09 -1.17
C VAL A 95 1.06 7.81 -1.14
N VAL A 96 1.52 6.77 -0.46
CA VAL A 96 0.77 5.50 -0.32
C VAL A 96 -0.59 5.74 0.35
N LEU A 97 -0.63 6.52 1.43
CA LEU A 97 -1.89 6.89 2.08
C LEU A 97 -2.82 7.63 1.11
N ALA A 98 -2.31 8.62 0.37
CA ALA A 98 -3.11 9.38 -0.58
C ALA A 98 -3.69 8.50 -1.68
N VAL A 99 -2.90 7.64 -2.28
CA VAL A 99 -3.29 6.78 -3.39
C VAL A 99 -4.28 5.69 -2.93
N GLU A 100 -3.97 4.99 -1.85
CA GLU A 100 -4.77 3.85 -1.39
C GLU A 100 -6.06 4.28 -0.65
N LEU A 101 -6.09 5.48 -0.04
CA LEU A 101 -7.29 6.03 0.59
C LEU A 101 -8.08 6.98 -0.33
N GLY A 102 -7.72 7.09 -1.61
CA GLY A 102 -8.49 7.83 -2.59
C GLY A 102 -8.46 9.35 -2.41
N ALA A 103 -7.32 9.94 -2.05
CA ALA A 103 -7.21 11.38 -2.03
C ALA A 103 -7.19 11.94 -3.45
N ASP A 104 -7.85 13.08 -3.65
CA ASP A 104 -7.73 13.87 -4.86
C ASP A 104 -6.68 14.98 -4.64
N PRO A 105 -5.51 14.92 -5.29
CA PRO A 105 -4.46 15.90 -5.09
C PRO A 105 -4.81 17.28 -5.63
N ASP A 106 -5.70 17.37 -6.62
CA ASP A 106 -6.10 18.62 -7.26
C ASP A 106 -7.16 19.35 -6.42
N ARG A 107 -7.88 18.62 -5.55
CA ARG A 107 -8.82 19.18 -4.57
C ARG A 107 -8.22 19.37 -3.17
N ALA A 108 -6.93 19.09 -3.01
CA ALA A 108 -6.25 19.28 -1.73
C ALA A 108 -6.18 20.77 -1.38
N VAL A 109 -7.06 21.21 -0.51
CA VAL A 109 -7.01 22.57 0.04
C VAL A 109 -5.90 22.61 1.08
N TRP A 110 -4.75 23.13 0.69
CA TRP A 110 -3.69 23.45 1.62
C TRP A 110 -4.13 24.64 2.47
N ARG A 111 -4.47 24.39 3.73
CA ARG A 111 -4.56 25.48 4.69
C ARG A 111 -3.12 25.84 5.05
N SER A 112 -2.63 26.89 4.44
CA SER A 112 -1.41 27.56 4.86
C SER A 112 -1.67 28.13 6.26
N ASP A 113 -1.52 27.28 7.28
CA ASP A 113 -1.21 27.83 8.60
C ASP A 113 0.15 28.50 8.42
N ALA A 114 0.17 29.82 8.50
CA ALA A 114 1.37 30.66 8.38
C ALA A 114 2.49 30.26 9.38
N ALA A 115 2.22 29.29 10.22
CA ALA A 115 3.11 28.67 11.17
C ALA A 115 3.99 27.54 10.59
N LEU A 116 3.70 27.02 9.38
CA LEU A 116 4.48 25.92 8.77
C LEU A 116 5.46 26.50 7.73
N SER A 117 6.50 27.15 8.19
CA SER A 117 7.57 27.67 7.32
C SER A 117 8.23 26.52 6.56
N GLY A 118 8.26 26.58 5.22
CA GLY A 118 8.90 25.60 4.35
C GLY A 118 8.07 24.35 4.01
N GLY A 119 6.80 24.27 4.42
CA GLY A 119 5.96 23.10 4.12
C GLY A 119 5.69 22.89 2.63
N GLU A 120 5.43 23.94 1.89
CA GLU A 120 5.12 23.85 0.46
C GLU A 120 6.34 23.47 -0.38
N GLU A 121 7.50 24.03 -0.07
CA GLU A 121 8.76 23.71 -0.74
C GLU A 121 9.18 22.25 -0.48
N ALA A 122 9.00 21.76 0.74
CA ALA A 122 9.31 20.38 1.08
C ALA A 122 8.48 19.38 0.26
N PHE A 123 7.19 19.67 0.05
CA PHE A 123 6.33 18.82 -0.80
C PHE A 123 6.65 19.00 -2.29
N ALA A 124 7.02 20.18 -2.75
CA ALA A 124 7.38 20.41 -4.15
C ALA A 124 8.62 19.62 -4.56
N ALA A 125 9.59 19.46 -3.67
CA ALA A 125 10.81 18.71 -3.91
C ALA A 125 10.65 17.19 -3.68
N ALA A 126 9.64 16.76 -2.93
CA ALA A 126 9.47 15.36 -2.57
C ALA A 126 8.93 14.51 -3.74
N TRP A 127 9.34 13.26 -3.76
CA TRP A 127 8.78 12.26 -4.66
C TRP A 127 7.25 12.16 -4.48
N GLY A 128 6.50 12.31 -5.58
CA GLY A 128 5.03 12.31 -5.52
C GLY A 128 4.44 13.45 -4.69
N GLY A 129 5.13 14.58 -4.59
CA GLY A 129 4.84 15.67 -3.65
C GLY A 129 3.41 16.18 -3.64
N LYS A 130 2.71 16.23 -4.79
CA LYS A 130 1.29 16.60 -4.83
C LYS A 130 0.41 15.62 -4.05
N TRP A 131 0.73 14.33 -4.08
CA TRP A 131 0.03 13.27 -3.35
C TRP A 131 0.36 13.31 -1.86
N ALA A 132 1.64 13.50 -1.52
CA ALA A 132 2.06 13.67 -0.13
C ALA A 132 1.40 14.88 0.52
N ARG A 133 1.27 16.00 -0.24
CA ARG A 133 0.54 17.20 0.18
C ARG A 133 -0.95 16.89 0.38
N ALA A 134 -1.57 16.08 -0.48
CA ALA A 134 -2.96 15.68 -0.31
C ALA A 134 -3.17 14.89 0.99
N ALA A 135 -2.27 13.95 1.33
CA ALA A 135 -2.31 13.24 2.60
C ALA A 135 -2.16 14.18 3.81
N ALA A 136 -1.25 15.15 3.72
CA ALA A 136 -1.04 16.14 4.78
C ALA A 136 -2.26 17.06 4.96
N SER A 137 -2.87 17.53 3.87
CA SER A 137 -4.08 18.37 3.92
C SER A 137 -5.27 17.65 4.57
N ARG A 138 -5.32 16.33 4.46
CA ARG A 138 -6.28 15.46 5.15
C ARG A 138 -5.90 15.18 6.60
N GLY A 139 -4.70 15.54 7.02
CA GLY A 139 -4.18 15.25 8.35
C GLY A 139 -3.84 13.77 8.57
N TRP A 140 -3.57 13.03 7.48
CA TRP A 140 -3.10 11.63 7.55
C TRP A 140 -1.63 11.54 7.93
N ILE A 141 -0.86 12.57 7.60
CA ILE A 141 0.44 12.84 8.20
C ILE A 141 0.42 14.22 8.85
N ALA A 142 1.11 14.36 9.96
CA ALA A 142 1.20 15.62 10.70
C ALA A 142 2.65 16.08 10.78
N PRO A 143 2.92 17.38 10.86
CA PRO A 143 4.26 17.87 11.12
C PRO A 143 4.72 17.45 12.54
N PHE A 144 6.03 17.41 12.75
CA PHE A 144 6.64 17.23 14.06
C PHE A 144 6.59 18.52 14.89
N ALA A 145 7.11 18.46 16.11
CA ALA A 145 7.15 19.61 17.03
C ALA A 145 7.96 20.80 16.47
N ASP A 146 8.93 20.54 15.61
CA ASP A 146 9.71 21.54 14.88
C ASP A 146 8.97 22.14 13.68
N ARG A 147 7.69 21.76 13.48
CA ARG A 147 6.80 22.18 12.39
C ARG A 147 7.24 21.72 11.00
N LYS A 148 8.12 20.71 10.89
CA LYS A 148 8.53 20.10 9.64
C LYS A 148 7.90 18.71 9.46
N TYR A 149 7.74 18.30 8.21
CA TYR A 149 7.17 16.99 7.89
C TYR A 149 8.21 15.87 7.84
N HIS A 150 9.49 16.21 7.71
CA HIS A 150 10.60 15.24 7.63
C HIS A 150 10.32 14.13 6.61
N LEU A 151 10.01 14.53 5.38
CA LEU A 151 9.54 13.61 4.34
C LEU A 151 10.59 12.57 3.92
N ASP A 152 11.87 12.86 4.14
CA ASP A 152 12.98 11.97 3.80
C ASP A 152 13.33 10.97 4.91
N ASP A 153 12.75 11.15 6.11
CA ASP A 153 13.04 10.25 7.22
C ASP A 153 12.48 8.84 6.96
N PRO A 154 13.23 7.79 7.30
CA PRO A 154 12.76 6.42 7.14
C PRO A 154 11.59 6.12 8.09
N VAL A 155 10.61 5.38 7.60
CA VAL A 155 9.44 4.97 8.38
C VAL A 155 9.78 3.71 9.18
N THR A 156 9.67 3.81 10.51
CA THR A 156 9.71 2.64 11.39
C THR A 156 8.33 1.98 11.49
N ARG A 157 8.28 0.72 11.93
CA ARG A 157 7.02 0.02 12.18
C ARG A 157 6.18 0.71 13.26
N ALA A 158 6.83 1.32 14.26
CA ALA A 158 6.15 2.16 15.25
C ALA A 158 5.49 3.39 14.61
N ALA A 159 6.22 4.10 13.73
CA ALA A 159 5.70 5.26 13.03
C ALA A 159 4.52 4.89 12.12
N LEU A 160 4.61 3.77 11.40
CA LEU A 160 3.52 3.24 10.58
C LEU A 160 2.29 2.92 11.44
N ALA A 161 2.46 2.20 12.56
CA ALA A 161 1.37 1.84 13.45
C ALA A 161 0.67 3.07 14.05
N LEU A 162 1.43 4.06 14.50
CA LEU A 162 0.89 5.32 15.01
C LEU A 162 0.12 6.09 13.94
N THR A 163 0.62 6.09 12.69
CA THR A 163 -0.06 6.73 11.56
C THR A 163 -1.39 6.03 11.28
N ILE A 164 -1.41 4.70 11.17
CA ILE A 164 -2.64 3.92 10.95
C ILE A 164 -3.65 4.18 12.07
N ALA A 165 -3.23 4.09 13.33
CA ALA A 165 -4.11 4.33 14.47
C ALA A 165 -4.65 5.76 14.51
N SER A 166 -3.85 6.74 14.07
CA SER A 166 -4.28 8.14 13.98
C SER A 166 -5.32 8.37 12.88
N VAL A 167 -5.10 7.81 11.69
CA VAL A 167 -6.03 7.90 10.57
C VAL A 167 -7.34 7.20 10.92
N GLU A 168 -7.29 5.98 11.44
CA GLU A 168 -8.46 5.21 11.85
C GLU A 168 -9.29 5.94 12.90
N ARG A 169 -8.66 6.49 13.94
CA ARG A 169 -9.36 7.25 14.98
C ARG A 169 -10.08 8.47 14.45
N ARG A 170 -9.54 9.13 13.42
CA ARG A 170 -10.08 10.39 12.89
C ARG A 170 -11.11 10.17 11.79
N TRP A 171 -10.98 9.11 11.01
CA TRP A 171 -11.75 8.86 9.79
C TRP A 171 -12.53 7.55 9.83
N GLY A 172 -12.27 6.71 10.82
CA GLY A 172 -13.00 5.47 11.04
C GLY A 172 -14.42 5.70 11.53
N PRO A 173 -15.27 4.68 11.48
CA PRO A 173 -16.63 4.75 12.00
C PRO A 173 -16.61 5.12 13.48
N ALA A 174 -17.54 6.00 13.88
CA ALA A 174 -17.64 6.49 15.27
C ALA A 174 -17.86 5.36 16.31
N THR A 175 -18.30 4.20 15.85
CA THR A 175 -18.47 2.98 16.64
C THR A 175 -17.19 2.19 16.82
N GLY A 176 -16.03 2.81 16.54
CA GLY A 176 -14.73 2.16 16.64
C GLY A 176 -14.47 1.55 18.01
N GLU A 177 -15.22 0.50 18.33
CA GLU A 177 -14.85 -0.43 19.37
C GLU A 177 -13.47 -0.93 19.03
N VAL A 178 -12.49 -0.46 19.79
CA VAL A 178 -11.26 -1.22 19.94
C VAL A 178 -11.73 -2.63 20.27
N PRO A 179 -11.37 -3.65 19.49
CA PRO A 179 -11.68 -5.01 19.89
C PRO A 179 -11.30 -5.12 21.36
N PRO A 180 -12.14 -5.70 22.21
CA PRO A 180 -11.88 -5.75 23.63
C PRO A 180 -10.47 -6.24 23.87
N GLU A 181 -9.81 -5.80 24.93
CA GLU A 181 -8.42 -6.17 25.26
C GLU A 181 -8.14 -7.68 25.24
N SER A 182 -9.19 -8.48 25.13
CA SER A 182 -9.19 -9.93 24.92
C SER A 182 -8.98 -10.39 23.47
N SER A 183 -8.93 -9.50 22.47
CA SER A 183 -8.55 -9.88 21.11
C SER A 183 -7.07 -10.16 21.10
N ALA A 184 -6.73 -11.44 21.08
CA ALA A 184 -5.47 -12.08 21.38
C ALA A 184 -4.26 -11.73 20.48
N VAL A 185 -4.02 -10.45 20.19
CA VAL A 185 -2.78 -10.02 19.57
C VAL A 185 -1.80 -9.69 20.70
N GLY A 186 -0.99 -10.65 21.07
CA GLY A 186 0.15 -10.46 21.96
C GLY A 186 1.42 -10.29 21.13
N PHE A 187 2.31 -9.43 21.57
CA PHE A 187 3.64 -9.28 20.98
C PHE A 187 4.67 -9.63 22.05
N PRO A 188 5.59 -10.58 21.79
CA PRO A 188 6.60 -10.98 22.76
C PRO A 188 7.54 -9.83 23.20
N ASP A 189 7.73 -8.87 22.30
CA ASP A 189 8.62 -7.71 22.46
C ASP A 189 7.92 -6.41 22.83
N LEU A 190 6.58 -6.43 22.96
CA LEU A 190 5.79 -5.23 23.24
C LEU A 190 4.71 -5.51 24.29
N GLY A 191 4.98 -5.19 25.53
CA GLY A 191 4.05 -5.43 26.63
C GLY A 191 2.75 -4.63 26.49
N SER A 192 1.63 -5.16 26.99
CA SER A 192 0.29 -4.57 26.87
C SER A 192 0.16 -3.16 27.48
N ARG A 193 1.03 -2.79 28.42
CA ARG A 193 1.09 -1.44 29.02
C ARG A 193 1.96 -0.46 28.25
N HIS A 194 2.68 -0.91 27.21
CA HIS A 194 3.53 -0.04 26.42
C HIS A 194 2.66 0.92 25.59
N TYR A 195 3.06 2.19 25.46
CA TYR A 195 2.28 3.22 24.77
C TYR A 195 1.99 2.90 23.28
N LEU A 196 2.85 2.11 22.64
CA LEU A 196 2.66 1.65 21.26
C LEU A 196 1.71 0.46 21.14
N PHE A 197 1.39 -0.26 22.22
CA PHE A 197 0.68 -1.54 22.14
C PHE A 197 -0.64 -1.43 21.39
N ARG A 198 -1.47 -0.42 21.71
CA ARG A 198 -2.74 -0.20 21.02
C ARG A 198 -2.57 0.13 19.54
N ALA A 199 -1.56 0.94 19.19
CA ALA A 199 -1.27 1.26 17.81
C ALA A 199 -0.76 0.04 17.04
N ALA A 200 0.12 -0.76 17.63
CA ALA A 200 0.61 -2.01 17.07
C ALA A 200 -0.54 -3.00 16.81
N THR A 201 -1.44 -3.17 17.79
CA THR A 201 -2.63 -4.03 17.63
C THR A 201 -3.51 -3.58 16.47
N ARG A 202 -3.80 -2.27 16.37
CA ARG A 202 -4.59 -1.72 15.25
C ARG A 202 -3.91 -1.92 13.90
N ALA A 203 -2.61 -1.66 13.84
CA ALA A 203 -1.84 -1.87 12.62
C ALA A 203 -1.83 -3.35 12.19
N THR A 204 -1.76 -4.28 13.15
CA THR A 204 -1.82 -5.72 12.87
C THR A 204 -3.20 -6.12 12.36
N LEU A 205 -4.28 -5.59 12.94
CA LEU A 205 -5.66 -5.80 12.45
C LEU A 205 -5.85 -5.20 11.04
N ALA A 206 -5.17 -4.09 10.73
CA ALA A 206 -5.11 -3.55 9.37
C ALA A 206 -4.23 -4.35 8.42
N GLY A 207 -3.53 -5.38 8.90
CA GLY A 207 -2.74 -6.29 8.08
C GLY A 207 -1.22 -6.09 8.16
N LEU A 208 -0.70 -5.32 9.12
CA LEU A 208 0.74 -5.27 9.39
C LEU A 208 1.16 -6.57 10.11
N PRO A 209 1.92 -7.46 9.46
CA PRO A 209 2.25 -8.75 10.06
C PRO A 209 3.24 -8.60 11.22
N GLY A 210 3.21 -9.52 12.16
CA GLY A 210 4.33 -9.77 13.05
C GLY A 210 5.54 -10.28 12.28
N ARG A 211 6.74 -10.18 12.87
CA ARG A 211 7.99 -10.69 12.29
C ARG A 211 8.50 -11.90 13.08
N GLY A 212 9.24 -12.74 12.36
CA GLY A 212 9.74 -13.99 12.93
C GLY A 212 8.63 -14.99 13.22
N GLU A 213 9.02 -16.18 13.66
CA GLU A 213 8.09 -17.27 14.01
C GLU A 213 7.30 -16.96 15.28
N ASP A 214 7.85 -16.13 16.17
CA ASP A 214 7.26 -15.72 17.44
C ASP A 214 6.32 -14.51 17.33
N GLY A 215 6.18 -13.92 16.14
CA GLY A 215 5.25 -12.82 15.89
C GLY A 215 5.63 -11.48 16.55
N ARG A 216 6.90 -11.17 16.70
CA ARG A 216 7.39 -9.89 17.24
C ARG A 216 6.87 -8.71 16.47
N PHE A 217 6.64 -7.62 17.16
CA PHE A 217 6.27 -6.36 16.50
C PHE A 217 7.46 -5.61 15.94
N GLU A 218 8.61 -5.62 16.61
CA GLU A 218 9.84 -4.91 16.24
C GLU A 218 9.60 -3.42 15.94
N PRO A 219 9.18 -2.62 16.92
CA PRO A 219 8.70 -1.26 16.70
C PRO A 219 9.72 -0.32 16.04
N TRP A 220 11.00 -0.54 16.30
CA TRP A 220 12.08 0.32 15.82
C TRP A 220 12.70 -0.13 14.50
N ALA A 221 12.33 -1.29 14.00
CA ALA A 221 12.77 -1.74 12.70
C ALA A 221 12.10 -0.92 11.58
N SER A 222 12.80 -0.76 10.45
CA SER A 222 12.24 -0.10 9.27
C SER A 222 11.04 -0.89 8.73
N ALA A 223 9.98 -0.17 8.37
CA ALA A 223 8.85 -0.76 7.68
C ALA A 223 9.20 -0.96 6.20
N THR A 224 9.01 -2.18 5.70
CA THR A 224 9.22 -2.49 4.29
C THR A 224 8.06 -1.97 3.44
N GLY A 225 8.29 -1.77 2.14
CA GLY A 225 7.25 -1.34 1.22
C GLY A 225 6.06 -2.30 1.17
N SER A 226 6.32 -3.61 1.26
CA SER A 226 5.27 -4.62 1.36
C SER A 226 4.41 -4.44 2.61
N GLU A 227 5.03 -4.24 3.77
CA GLU A 227 4.32 -4.01 5.05
C GLU A 227 3.48 -2.73 5.01
N VAL A 228 4.04 -1.63 4.48
CA VAL A 228 3.32 -0.36 4.36
C VAL A 228 2.10 -0.51 3.46
N LEU A 229 2.27 -1.05 2.26
CA LEU A 229 1.17 -1.24 1.32
C LEU A 229 0.10 -2.19 1.87
N GLN A 230 0.49 -3.28 2.52
CA GLN A 230 -0.46 -4.22 3.12
C GLN A 230 -1.29 -3.57 4.22
N ALA A 231 -0.63 -2.87 5.14
CA ALA A 231 -1.30 -2.21 6.26
C ALA A 231 -2.20 -1.05 5.82
N VAL A 232 -1.76 -0.23 4.87
CA VAL A 232 -2.57 0.90 4.35
C VAL A 232 -3.76 0.39 3.54
N ARG A 233 -3.61 -0.66 2.73
CA ARG A 233 -4.73 -1.31 2.03
C ARG A 233 -5.74 -1.95 2.98
N GLY A 234 -5.26 -2.55 4.06
CA GLY A 234 -6.14 -3.05 5.11
C GLY A 234 -6.93 -1.92 5.78
N LEU A 235 -6.25 -0.82 6.08
CA LEU A 235 -6.90 0.40 6.58
C LEU A 235 -7.94 0.94 5.59
N ALA A 236 -7.61 1.01 4.28
CA ALA A 236 -8.53 1.46 3.24
C ALA A 236 -9.82 0.63 3.22
N ARG A 237 -9.69 -0.70 3.28
CA ARG A 237 -10.86 -1.61 3.36
C ARG A 237 -11.70 -1.36 4.60
N HIS A 238 -11.05 -1.16 5.76
CA HIS A 238 -11.77 -0.87 7.01
C HIS A 238 -12.51 0.47 6.96
N LEU A 239 -11.96 1.46 6.28
CA LEU A 239 -12.57 2.78 6.09
C LEU A 239 -13.59 2.83 4.95
N GLY A 240 -13.74 1.76 4.15
CA GLY A 240 -14.54 1.77 2.92
C GLY A 240 -13.99 2.73 1.85
N ALA A 241 -12.70 3.03 1.91
CA ALA A 241 -12.04 3.90 0.95
C ALA A 241 -11.76 3.16 -0.36
N SER A 242 -11.85 3.88 -1.49
CA SER A 242 -11.53 3.35 -2.80
C SER A 242 -10.19 3.90 -3.27
N PRO A 243 -9.22 3.05 -3.64
CA PRO A 243 -7.94 3.49 -4.19
C PRO A 243 -8.14 4.33 -5.45
N VAL A 244 -7.21 5.27 -5.70
CA VAL A 244 -7.20 6.09 -6.93
C VAL A 244 -7.07 5.21 -8.18
N VAL A 245 -6.25 4.17 -8.09
CA VAL A 245 -6.13 3.14 -9.13
C VAL A 245 -6.70 1.85 -8.57
N SER A 246 -7.93 1.55 -8.96
CA SER A 246 -8.60 0.30 -8.61
C SER A 246 -7.94 -0.88 -9.36
N SER A 247 -7.69 -1.97 -8.67
CA SER A 247 -7.27 -3.23 -9.30
C SER A 247 -8.45 -3.94 -10.00
N GLU A 248 -9.67 -3.48 -9.74
CA GLU A 248 -10.89 -4.06 -10.31
C GLU A 248 -11.43 -3.14 -11.40
N HIS A 249 -11.45 -3.62 -12.64
CA HIS A 249 -12.39 -3.15 -13.64
C HIS A 249 -13.69 -3.95 -13.43
N ARG A 250 -14.76 -3.22 -13.15
CA ARG A 250 -16.11 -3.74 -13.32
C ARG A 250 -16.37 -3.98 -14.81
#